data_2d02210c867efbf4e5b1c0972e887b51
#
_entry.id   2d02210c867efbf4e5b1c0972e887b51
#
_cell.length_a   1.000
_cell.length_b   1.000
_cell.length_c   1.000
_cell.angle_alpha   90.00
_cell.angle_beta   90.00
_cell.angle_gamma   90.00
#
_symmetry.space_group_name_H-M   'P 1'
#
loop_
_entity.id
_entity.type
_entity.pdbx_description
1 polymer ?
#
loop_
_entity_poly.entity_id
_entity_poly.type
_entity_poly.pdbx_seq_one_letter_code
_entity_poly.pdbx_strand_id
1 'polypeptide(L)'
;VLTRALSFGADVVMHSATKGLNGHSDVLAGALAVKDSGSAIWAAIRADRDMAGAVLGPFEAWLLLRGMRTLPLRVERMSENAQKLAEYLSDHPSVETVLYPGLPSHTGHALACTQMTGGFGPLLSFVVKGGAPAALGAVGRLKLFHRATSLGGVESLVEHRHTIEPHTGIPEGLLRL
;
A
#
# COMPACT_ATOMS: atom_id res chain seq x y z
N VAL A 1 -4.65 -3.85 -6.84
CA VAL A 1 -5.46 -5.08 -6.71
C VAL A 1 -6.94 -4.72 -6.64
N LEU A 2 -7.33 -3.84 -5.71
CA LEU A 2 -8.73 -3.41 -5.54
C LEU A 2 -9.21 -2.48 -6.65
N THR A 3 -8.31 -1.64 -7.18
CA THR A 3 -8.56 -0.80 -8.35
C THR A 3 -8.12 -1.52 -9.62
N ARG A 4 -9.02 -1.64 -10.59
CA ARG A 4 -8.76 -2.30 -11.88
C ARG A 4 -8.40 -1.25 -12.94
N ALA A 5 -7.20 -0.69 -12.86
CA ALA A 5 -6.78 0.44 -13.69
C ALA A 5 -6.91 0.20 -15.21
N LEU A 6 -6.69 -1.03 -15.68
CA LEU A 6 -6.90 -1.38 -17.10
C LEU A 6 -8.37 -1.21 -17.53
N SER A 7 -9.34 -1.40 -16.60
CA SER A 7 -10.76 -1.19 -16.89
C SER A 7 -11.14 0.30 -16.92
N PHE A 8 -10.29 1.15 -16.36
CA PHE A 8 -10.44 2.61 -16.36
C PHE A 8 -9.65 3.31 -17.48
N GLY A 9 -9.13 2.54 -18.44
CA GLY A 9 -8.48 3.10 -19.63
C GLY A 9 -6.96 3.16 -19.58
N ALA A 10 -6.31 2.64 -18.54
CA ALA A 10 -4.86 2.51 -18.54
C ALA A 10 -4.42 1.45 -19.58
N ASP A 11 -3.36 1.75 -20.32
CA ASP A 11 -2.79 0.81 -21.29
C ASP A 11 -1.84 -0.18 -20.62
N VAL A 12 -1.10 0.30 -19.63
CA VAL A 12 -0.13 -0.48 -18.85
C VAL A 12 -0.31 -0.18 -17.37
N VAL A 13 -0.27 -1.21 -16.54
CA VAL A 13 -0.28 -1.10 -15.08
C VAL A 13 0.98 -1.71 -14.52
N MET A 14 1.67 -0.96 -13.66
CA MET A 14 2.84 -1.42 -12.93
C MET A 14 2.48 -1.70 -11.46
N HIS A 15 2.98 -2.79 -10.95
CA HIS A 15 2.94 -3.10 -9.54
C HIS A 15 4.34 -3.34 -8.97
N SER A 16 4.60 -2.80 -7.79
CA SER A 16 5.70 -3.31 -6.96
C SER A 16 5.29 -4.68 -6.42
N ALA A 17 5.77 -5.73 -7.07
CA ALA A 17 5.50 -7.09 -6.62
C ALA A 17 6.24 -7.44 -5.31
N THR A 18 7.26 -6.64 -4.95
CA THR A 18 7.92 -6.63 -3.63
C THR A 18 6.92 -6.46 -2.48
N LYS A 19 5.84 -5.70 -2.71
CA LYS A 19 4.85 -5.32 -1.68
C LYS A 19 3.76 -6.39 -1.55
N GLY A 20 2.52 -5.97 -1.47
CA GLY A 20 1.37 -6.83 -1.21
C GLY A 20 1.15 -7.99 -2.21
N LEU A 21 1.66 -7.92 -3.45
CA LEU A 21 1.56 -9.06 -4.38
C LEU A 21 2.30 -10.28 -3.83
N ASN A 22 3.57 -10.13 -3.46
CA ASN A 22 4.33 -11.16 -2.77
C ASN A 22 3.82 -11.36 -1.33
N GLY A 23 3.76 -10.28 -0.55
CA GLY A 23 3.13 -10.24 0.78
C GLY A 23 3.89 -10.95 1.90
N HIS A 24 5.17 -11.29 1.69
CA HIS A 24 6.00 -12.02 2.65
C HIS A 24 7.36 -11.37 2.90
N SER A 25 7.59 -10.18 2.35
CA SER A 25 8.80 -9.36 2.56
C SER A 25 10.13 -10.03 2.19
N ASP A 26 10.11 -11.02 1.29
CA ASP A 26 11.23 -11.89 0.93
C ASP A 26 11.60 -11.85 -0.56
N VAL A 27 10.97 -10.98 -1.37
CA VAL A 27 11.22 -10.82 -2.81
C VAL A 27 11.27 -9.35 -3.21
N LEU A 28 12.25 -8.99 -4.03
CA LEU A 28 12.27 -7.74 -4.78
C LEU A 28 11.82 -8.02 -6.21
N ALA A 29 10.66 -7.49 -6.61
CA ALA A 29 10.11 -7.73 -7.94
C ALA A 29 9.21 -6.59 -8.42
N GLY A 30 9.17 -6.40 -9.73
CA GLY A 30 8.17 -5.60 -10.44
C GLY A 30 7.26 -6.50 -11.27
N ALA A 31 6.03 -6.07 -11.47
CA ALA A 31 5.11 -6.73 -12.39
C ALA A 31 4.43 -5.69 -13.28
N LEU A 32 4.36 -5.97 -14.57
CA LEU A 32 3.64 -5.17 -15.55
C LEU A 32 2.48 -5.98 -16.11
N ALA A 33 1.35 -5.33 -16.28
CA ALA A 33 0.18 -5.90 -16.95
C ALA A 33 -0.33 -4.94 -18.01
N VAL A 34 -0.77 -5.46 -19.14
CA VAL A 34 -1.31 -4.68 -20.24
C VAL A 34 -2.70 -5.18 -20.61
N LYS A 35 -3.48 -4.30 -21.23
CA LYS A 35 -4.79 -4.66 -21.77
C LYS A 35 -4.68 -5.46 -23.07
N ASP A 36 -3.75 -5.07 -23.94
CA ASP A 36 -3.50 -5.71 -25.24
C ASP A 36 -2.05 -6.18 -25.33
N SER A 37 -1.86 -7.50 -25.30
CA SER A 37 -0.54 -8.14 -25.43
C SER A 37 0.03 -8.08 -26.84
N GLY A 38 -0.77 -7.70 -27.85
CA GLY A 38 -0.33 -7.47 -29.22
C GLY A 38 0.08 -6.02 -29.50
N SER A 39 -0.05 -5.12 -28.54
CA SER A 39 0.24 -3.69 -28.73
C SER A 39 1.74 -3.41 -28.95
N ALA A 40 2.03 -2.37 -29.73
CA ALA A 40 3.40 -1.92 -29.97
C ALA A 40 4.13 -1.51 -28.68
N ILE A 41 3.40 -0.89 -27.73
CA ILE A 41 3.98 -0.54 -26.43
C ILE A 41 4.41 -1.78 -25.64
N TRP A 42 3.63 -2.85 -25.67
CA TRP A 42 4.00 -4.10 -25.00
C TRP A 42 5.21 -4.77 -25.65
N ALA A 43 5.26 -4.77 -26.99
CA ALA A 43 6.41 -5.28 -27.74
C ALA A 43 7.70 -4.51 -27.39
N ALA A 44 7.62 -3.17 -27.31
CA ALA A 44 8.75 -2.32 -26.92
C ALA A 44 9.19 -2.59 -25.46
N ILE A 45 8.26 -2.68 -24.51
CA ILE A 45 8.56 -2.99 -23.10
C ILE A 45 9.26 -4.36 -22.99
N ARG A 46 8.81 -5.37 -23.72
CA ARG A 46 9.45 -6.69 -23.70
C ARG A 46 10.86 -6.66 -24.27
N ALA A 47 11.04 -5.99 -25.40
CA ALA A 47 12.36 -5.84 -26.03
C ALA A 47 13.34 -5.12 -25.09
N ASP A 48 12.91 -4.02 -24.47
CA ASP A 48 13.72 -3.26 -23.50
C ASP A 48 14.07 -4.11 -22.27
N ARG A 49 13.09 -4.82 -21.70
CA ARG A 49 13.31 -5.75 -20.60
C ARG A 49 14.37 -6.82 -20.93
N ASP A 50 14.28 -7.41 -22.12
CA ASP A 50 15.20 -8.47 -22.54
C ASP A 50 16.61 -7.91 -22.80
N MET A 51 16.71 -6.73 -23.40
CA MET A 51 18.00 -6.05 -23.65
C MET A 51 18.66 -5.53 -22.35
N ALA A 52 17.87 -4.98 -21.43
CA ALA A 52 18.38 -4.47 -20.16
C ALA A 52 18.65 -5.60 -19.13
N GLY A 53 18.22 -6.82 -19.40
CA GLY A 53 18.37 -7.94 -18.47
C GLY A 53 17.52 -7.82 -17.20
N ALA A 54 16.46 -7.00 -17.22
CA ALA A 54 15.55 -6.81 -16.08
C ALA A 54 14.60 -8.02 -15.91
N VAL A 55 15.17 -9.19 -15.73
CA VAL A 55 14.49 -10.47 -15.66
C VAL A 55 14.57 -11.02 -14.23
N LEU A 56 13.41 -11.34 -13.68
CA LEU A 56 13.33 -11.94 -12.34
C LEU A 56 13.94 -13.36 -12.36
N GLY A 57 14.72 -13.69 -11.32
CA GLY A 57 15.28 -15.02 -11.17
C GLY A 57 14.18 -16.09 -10.95
N PRO A 58 14.45 -17.36 -11.27
CA PRO A 58 13.44 -18.41 -11.16
C PRO A 58 13.00 -18.66 -9.71
N PHE A 59 13.89 -18.50 -8.73
CA PHE A 59 13.55 -18.66 -7.32
C PHE A 59 12.64 -17.53 -6.83
N GLU A 60 12.95 -16.28 -7.14
CA GLU A 60 12.13 -15.12 -6.82
C GLU A 60 10.77 -15.18 -7.52
N ALA A 61 10.73 -15.65 -8.78
CA ALA A 61 9.48 -15.85 -9.51
C ALA A 61 8.60 -16.92 -8.83
N TRP A 62 9.20 -18.00 -8.35
CA TRP A 62 8.50 -19.05 -7.62
C TRP A 62 7.95 -18.53 -6.29
N LEU A 63 8.74 -17.80 -5.50
CA LEU A 63 8.29 -17.17 -4.24
C LEU A 63 7.13 -16.20 -4.50
N LEU A 64 7.23 -15.36 -5.52
CA LEU A 64 6.17 -14.42 -5.89
C LEU A 64 4.87 -15.16 -6.25
N LEU A 65 4.94 -16.16 -7.12
CA LEU A 65 3.77 -16.98 -7.49
C LEU A 65 3.15 -17.67 -6.26
N ARG A 66 3.99 -18.18 -5.36
CA ARG A 66 3.54 -18.78 -4.10
C ARG A 66 2.84 -17.76 -3.21
N GLY A 67 3.41 -16.56 -3.04
CA GLY A 67 2.83 -15.46 -2.26
C GLY A 67 1.49 -14.99 -2.83
N MET A 68 1.37 -14.91 -4.15
CA MET A 68 0.13 -14.49 -4.83
C MET A 68 -1.05 -15.45 -4.59
N ARG A 69 -0.82 -16.71 -4.23
CA ARG A 69 -1.91 -17.67 -3.97
C ARG A 69 -2.77 -17.28 -2.75
N THR A 70 -2.20 -16.54 -1.80
CA THR A 70 -2.93 -16.03 -0.63
C THR A 70 -3.31 -14.55 -0.76
N LEU A 71 -3.04 -13.93 -1.90
CA LEU A 71 -3.27 -12.49 -2.10
C LEU A 71 -4.73 -12.07 -1.81
N PRO A 72 -5.77 -12.77 -2.30
CA PRO A 72 -7.16 -12.38 -2.03
C PRO A 72 -7.47 -12.34 -0.53
N LEU A 73 -7.11 -13.40 0.19
CA LEU A 73 -7.33 -13.53 1.64
C LEU A 73 -6.60 -12.42 2.43
N ARG A 74 -5.36 -12.13 2.04
CA ARG A 74 -4.57 -11.09 2.71
C ARG A 74 -5.14 -9.70 2.45
N VAL A 75 -5.49 -9.38 1.20
CA VAL A 75 -6.01 -8.06 0.84
C VAL A 75 -7.36 -7.81 1.51
N GLU A 76 -8.25 -8.80 1.55
CA GLU A 76 -9.53 -8.72 2.25
C GLU A 76 -9.32 -8.45 3.73
N ARG A 77 -8.54 -9.30 4.42
CA ARG A 77 -8.27 -9.14 5.86
C ARG A 77 -7.58 -7.82 6.20
N MET A 78 -6.60 -7.42 5.41
CA MET A 78 -5.90 -6.14 5.62
C MET A 78 -6.84 -4.94 5.44
N SER A 79 -7.73 -4.98 4.44
CA SER A 79 -8.71 -3.91 4.21
C SER A 79 -9.73 -3.82 5.34
N GLU A 80 -10.24 -4.96 5.83
CA GLU A 80 -11.13 -5.00 7.00
C GLU A 80 -10.47 -4.44 8.25
N ASN A 81 -9.23 -4.84 8.51
CA ASN A 81 -8.47 -4.35 9.67
C ASN A 81 -8.22 -2.84 9.58
N ALA A 82 -7.83 -2.35 8.39
CA ALA A 82 -7.62 -0.92 8.17
C ALA A 82 -8.90 -0.12 8.37
N GLN A 83 -10.06 -0.62 7.90
CA GLN A 83 -11.35 0.02 8.10
C GLN A 83 -11.69 0.15 9.61
N LYS A 84 -11.60 -0.94 10.35
CA LYS A 84 -11.87 -0.95 11.80
C LYS A 84 -10.94 -0.02 12.57
N LEU A 85 -9.66 0.00 12.20
CA LEU A 85 -8.69 0.91 12.82
C LEU A 85 -8.98 2.37 12.47
N ALA A 86 -9.36 2.66 11.24
CA ALA A 86 -9.71 4.02 10.82
C ALA A 86 -10.93 4.54 11.57
N GLU A 87 -11.96 3.72 11.74
CA GLU A 87 -13.16 4.05 12.53
C GLU A 87 -12.80 4.30 14.01
N TYR A 88 -12.06 3.39 14.62
CA TYR A 88 -11.61 3.55 16.01
C TYR A 88 -10.77 4.82 16.23
N LEU A 89 -9.84 5.10 15.31
CA LEU A 89 -8.97 6.27 15.42
C LEU A 89 -9.72 7.58 15.17
N SER A 90 -10.80 7.56 14.39
CA SER A 90 -11.62 8.74 14.12
C SER A 90 -12.28 9.29 15.39
N ASP A 91 -12.61 8.41 16.34
CA ASP A 91 -13.23 8.79 17.61
C ASP A 91 -12.20 8.96 18.75
N HIS A 92 -10.92 8.73 18.47
CA HIS A 92 -9.91 8.76 19.53
C HIS A 92 -9.51 10.19 19.91
N PRO A 93 -9.56 10.58 21.20
CA PRO A 93 -9.36 11.97 21.66
C PRO A 93 -7.99 12.57 21.34
N SER A 94 -6.95 11.74 21.21
CA SER A 94 -5.59 12.15 20.86
C SER A 94 -5.33 12.21 19.35
N VAL A 95 -6.31 11.90 18.52
CA VAL A 95 -6.20 11.95 17.06
C VAL A 95 -6.87 13.24 16.58
N GLU A 96 -6.20 13.92 15.67
CA GLU A 96 -6.70 15.14 15.03
C GLU A 96 -7.51 14.83 13.78
N THR A 97 -6.97 13.95 12.91
CA THR A 97 -7.62 13.53 11.69
C THR A 97 -7.15 12.14 11.26
N VAL A 98 -8.01 11.44 10.54
CA VAL A 98 -7.70 10.13 9.92
C VAL A 98 -7.84 10.25 8.41
N LEU A 99 -6.85 9.78 7.68
CA LEU A 99 -6.79 9.78 6.22
C LEU A 99 -6.92 8.35 5.73
N TYR A 100 -8.14 7.95 5.41
CA TYR A 100 -8.45 6.62 4.90
C TYR A 100 -9.65 6.68 3.94
N PRO A 101 -9.52 6.22 2.70
CA PRO A 101 -10.58 6.37 1.69
C PRO A 101 -11.86 5.60 2.00
N GLY A 102 -11.82 4.66 2.94
CA GLY A 102 -13.01 3.95 3.44
C GLY A 102 -13.88 4.76 4.41
N LEU A 103 -13.41 5.89 4.90
CA LEU A 103 -14.21 6.76 5.77
C LEU A 103 -15.03 7.76 4.95
N PRO A 104 -16.33 7.95 5.26
CA PRO A 104 -17.17 8.97 4.60
C PRO A 104 -16.63 10.40 4.72
N SER A 105 -15.86 10.68 5.77
CA SER A 105 -15.21 11.98 6.01
C SER A 105 -14.00 12.23 5.10
N HIS A 106 -13.47 11.21 4.42
CA HIS A 106 -12.35 11.37 3.51
C HIS A 106 -12.78 12.04 2.21
N THR A 107 -12.06 13.07 1.79
CA THR A 107 -12.41 13.89 0.60
C THR A 107 -12.54 13.07 -0.70
N GLY A 108 -11.77 11.97 -0.82
CA GLY A 108 -11.81 11.04 -1.95
C GLY A 108 -12.75 9.85 -1.79
N HIS A 109 -13.56 9.77 -0.73
CA HIS A 109 -14.38 8.58 -0.44
C HIS A 109 -15.34 8.23 -1.59
N ALA A 110 -16.09 9.20 -2.09
CA ALA A 110 -17.04 8.97 -3.19
C ALA A 110 -16.34 8.41 -4.45
N LEU A 111 -15.17 8.95 -4.80
CA LEU A 111 -14.36 8.45 -5.90
C LEU A 111 -13.82 7.05 -5.62
N ALA A 112 -13.33 6.81 -4.41
CA ALA A 112 -12.84 5.48 -4.01
C ALA A 112 -13.94 4.41 -4.12
N CYS A 113 -15.17 4.73 -3.72
CA CYS A 113 -16.34 3.85 -3.88
C CYS A 113 -16.62 3.47 -5.34
N THR A 114 -16.31 4.34 -6.30
CA THR A 114 -16.49 4.02 -7.74
C THR A 114 -15.33 3.23 -8.34
N GLN A 115 -14.12 3.39 -7.80
CA GLN A 115 -12.91 2.82 -8.39
C GLN A 115 -12.40 1.56 -7.71
N MET A 116 -12.74 1.35 -6.43
CA MET A 116 -12.24 0.23 -5.63
C MET A 116 -13.36 -0.78 -5.38
N THR A 117 -13.02 -2.05 -5.37
CA THR A 117 -13.96 -3.15 -5.17
C THR A 117 -13.44 -4.10 -4.09
N GLY A 118 -14.27 -4.42 -3.10
CA GLY A 118 -13.93 -5.36 -2.04
C GLY A 118 -13.07 -4.75 -0.92
N GLY A 119 -13.12 -3.43 -0.74
CA GLY A 119 -12.43 -2.71 0.32
C GLY A 119 -11.60 -1.54 -0.17
N PHE A 120 -10.97 -0.83 0.76
CA PHE A 120 -10.24 0.42 0.49
C PHE A 120 -8.71 0.30 0.72
N GLY A 121 -8.23 -0.93 0.85
CA GLY A 121 -6.80 -1.22 0.99
C GLY A 121 -6.28 -1.20 2.43
N PRO A 122 -5.01 -1.56 2.61
CA PRO A 122 -4.41 -1.79 3.92
C PRO A 122 -3.76 -0.54 4.53
N LEU A 123 -3.62 0.55 3.76
CA LEU A 123 -2.88 1.73 4.17
C LEU A 123 -3.82 2.79 4.73
N LEU A 124 -3.56 3.25 5.93
CA LEU A 124 -4.20 4.42 6.52
C LEU A 124 -3.15 5.35 7.14
N SER A 125 -3.45 6.63 7.22
CA SER A 125 -2.65 7.60 7.95
C SER A 125 -3.53 8.36 8.93
N PHE A 126 -2.94 8.84 10.02
CA PHE A 126 -3.62 9.69 10.97
C PHE A 126 -2.65 10.67 11.61
N VAL A 127 -3.16 11.80 12.05
CA VAL A 127 -2.37 12.84 12.70
C VAL A 127 -2.64 12.80 14.20
N VAL A 128 -1.57 12.67 14.98
CA VAL A 128 -1.63 12.69 16.45
C VAL A 128 -1.55 14.14 16.93
N LYS A 129 -2.43 14.53 17.86
CA LYS A 129 -2.36 15.83 18.54
C LYS A 129 -1.06 15.95 19.34
N GLY A 130 -0.39 17.11 19.27
CA GLY A 130 0.87 17.33 19.96
C GLY A 130 2.13 17.07 19.12
N GLY A 131 1.96 16.93 17.81
CA GLY A 131 3.06 16.90 16.83
C GLY A 131 4.00 15.71 16.94
N ALA A 132 5.25 15.89 16.49
CA ALA A 132 6.25 14.82 16.43
C ALA A 132 6.54 14.17 17.80
N PRO A 133 6.67 14.89 18.92
CA PRO A 133 6.93 14.25 20.21
C PRO A 133 5.83 13.27 20.63
N ALA A 134 4.56 13.64 20.42
CA ALA A 134 3.42 12.79 20.75
C ALA A 134 3.34 11.57 19.82
N ALA A 135 3.55 11.76 18.52
CA ALA A 135 3.56 10.69 17.53
C ALA A 135 4.68 9.66 17.80
N LEU A 136 5.91 10.14 18.02
CA LEU A 136 7.05 9.26 18.32
C LEU A 136 6.87 8.54 19.66
N GLY A 137 6.32 9.24 20.68
CA GLY A 137 5.95 8.64 21.96
C GLY A 137 4.87 7.55 21.82
N ALA A 138 3.91 7.73 20.92
CA ALA A 138 2.91 6.71 20.61
C ALA A 138 3.56 5.49 19.93
N VAL A 139 4.36 5.71 18.91
CA VAL A 139 5.09 4.63 18.19
C VAL A 139 5.95 3.80 19.15
N GLY A 140 6.65 4.45 20.09
CA GLY A 140 7.50 3.76 21.06
C GLY A 140 6.74 2.84 22.05
N ARG A 141 5.42 3.01 22.19
CA ARG A 141 4.58 2.17 23.07
C ARG A 141 3.82 1.05 22.35
N LEU A 142 3.84 1.04 21.03
CA LEU A 142 3.18 -0.01 20.23
C LEU A 142 3.91 -1.35 20.41
N LYS A 143 3.13 -2.41 20.63
CA LYS A 143 3.66 -3.77 20.84
C LYS A 143 3.45 -4.68 19.63
N LEU A 144 2.39 -4.42 18.84
CA LEU A 144 2.04 -5.24 17.67
C LEU A 144 2.56 -4.64 16.36
N PHE A 145 2.66 -3.32 16.30
CA PHE A 145 3.17 -2.63 15.12
C PHE A 145 4.68 -2.51 15.18
N HIS A 146 5.35 -2.97 14.15
CA HIS A 146 6.79 -2.79 13.99
C HIS A 146 7.08 -1.45 13.30
N ARG A 147 8.10 -0.75 13.79
CA ARG A 147 8.55 0.50 13.15
C ARG A 147 9.36 0.18 11.91
N ALA A 148 8.73 0.31 10.76
CA ALA A 148 9.36 0.08 9.45
C ALA A 148 8.57 0.79 8.34
N THR A 149 9.23 0.96 7.19
CA THR A 149 8.56 1.39 5.96
C THR A 149 7.64 0.29 5.43
N SER A 150 6.63 0.66 4.64
CA SER A 150 5.68 -0.29 4.06
C SER A 150 6.36 -1.34 3.21
N LEU A 151 6.16 -2.62 3.56
CA LEU A 151 6.60 -3.78 2.78
C LEU A 151 5.42 -4.59 2.23
N GLY A 152 4.20 -4.34 2.71
CA GLY A 152 3.00 -5.08 2.28
C GLY A 152 3.04 -6.55 2.68
N GLY A 153 3.81 -6.88 3.72
CA GLY A 153 3.87 -8.21 4.34
C GLY A 153 2.67 -8.48 5.24
N VAL A 154 2.77 -9.55 6.03
CA VAL A 154 1.73 -9.95 7.00
C VAL A 154 1.84 -9.20 8.32
N GLU A 155 2.96 -8.54 8.56
CA GLU A 155 3.23 -7.75 9.75
C GLU A 155 2.49 -6.42 9.72
N SER A 156 2.03 -5.95 10.87
CA SER A 156 1.52 -4.60 11.03
C SER A 156 2.67 -3.62 11.21
N LEU A 157 2.74 -2.62 10.34
CA LEU A 157 3.85 -1.66 10.33
C LEU A 157 3.35 -0.25 10.63
N VAL A 158 4.21 0.54 11.27
CA VAL A 158 4.00 1.96 11.54
C VAL A 158 5.22 2.78 11.14
N GLU A 159 4.96 3.91 10.51
CA GLU A 159 6.01 4.84 10.09
C GLU A 159 5.65 6.27 10.47
N HIS A 160 6.61 7.00 11.08
CA HIS A 160 6.52 8.44 11.27
C HIS A 160 7.10 9.15 10.06
N ARG A 161 6.22 9.56 9.13
CA ARG A 161 6.63 10.07 7.81
C ARG A 161 7.44 11.34 7.87
N HIS A 162 7.10 12.26 8.78
CA HIS A 162 7.84 13.52 8.91
C HIS A 162 9.33 13.30 9.23
N THR A 163 9.71 12.29 10.01
CA THR A 163 11.13 11.96 10.27
C THR A 163 11.89 11.58 9.00
N ILE A 164 11.21 10.97 8.03
CA ILE A 164 11.84 10.47 6.80
C ILE A 164 11.85 11.55 5.71
N GLU A 165 10.80 12.36 5.65
CA GLU A 165 10.57 13.36 4.60
C GLU A 165 10.20 14.74 5.19
N PRO A 166 11.07 15.36 6.03
CA PRO A 166 10.71 16.56 6.79
C PRO A 166 10.42 17.78 5.89
N HIS A 167 10.95 17.80 4.66
CA HIS A 167 10.84 18.93 3.74
C HIS A 167 9.60 18.87 2.81
N THR A 168 8.74 17.87 2.96
CA THR A 168 7.59 17.66 2.07
C THR A 168 6.29 18.29 2.58
N GLY A 169 6.32 19.02 3.70
CA GLY A 169 5.12 19.61 4.29
C GLY A 169 4.18 18.61 4.98
N ILE A 170 4.64 17.39 5.20
CA ILE A 170 3.90 16.38 5.95
C ILE A 170 3.73 16.84 7.41
N PRO A 171 2.51 16.77 7.99
CA PRO A 171 2.28 17.12 9.38
C PRO A 171 3.22 16.36 10.33
N GLU A 172 3.79 17.06 11.31
CA GLU A 172 4.71 16.46 12.29
C GLU A 172 4.10 15.32 13.11
N GLY A 173 2.80 15.35 13.32
CA GLY A 173 2.07 14.30 14.05
C GLY A 173 1.63 13.12 13.18
N LEU A 174 1.99 13.07 11.88
CA LEU A 174 1.47 12.06 10.96
C LEU A 174 2.16 10.71 11.13
N LEU A 175 1.34 9.71 11.41
CA LEU A 175 1.70 8.29 11.42
C LEU A 175 1.00 7.57 10.27
N ARG A 176 1.72 6.71 9.57
CA ARG A 176 1.20 5.82 8.52
C ARG A 176 1.26 4.36 9.01
N LEU A 177 0.10 3.70 8.95
CA LEU A 177 -0.04 2.27 9.24
C LEU A 177 -0.20 1.49 7.93
#